data_20a2a663cf433c49d9179ea60001924c
#
_entry.id   20a2a663cf433c49d9179ea60001924c
#
_cell.length_a   1.000
_cell.length_b   1.000
_cell.length_c   1.000
_cell.angle_alpha   90.00
_cell.angle_beta   90.00
_cell.angle_gamma   90.00
#
_symmetry.space_group_name_H-M   'P 1'
#
loop_
_entity.id
_entity.type
_entity.pdbx_description
1 polymer ?
#
loop_
_entity_poly.entity_id
_entity_poly.type
_entity_poly.pdbx_seq_one_letter_code
_entity_poly.pdbx_strand_id
1 'polypeptide(L)'
;VQCLLLLGMHRSGTSALAGALENVGVGFGDSLMPPDPGDNPRGYFEDLEIFDLHERMLDRAGFSWDDPRPLDLKSLPAGAMDPNRAELIQLLRDRFVGRPLWAVKDPRLCLLAPEWTEILSELEVSPGFVIVYRHPAEVAASLASRNGFSAEKSAGLWLQHNLAAEAATRGRPRAFLSYDELLAHPVEALTTLGETLGMDWPVAPCDVAEPLGEFLLSGLRNHSLDGVPEPNWGRFTPWMASFFEKLGSVQGQDSLALQAGSDEIRGELLAARNSLESPPLEHAGQLAASLRIEVRRLRERLGTLDEDSELRFSRLNDWISDQEHERSRERKLITGLEEQLEDRARWLQVQGDQIKAMTEALSSVQAQLDERTQWLQIQSESIDVLHKEIETIKESIPKSVKTTKD
;
A
#
# COMPACT_ATOMS: atom_id res chain seq x y z
N VAL A 1 27.98 7.58 -4.26
CA VAL A 1 27.07 6.58 -3.69
C VAL A 1 25.88 6.46 -4.61
N GLN A 2 25.54 5.26 -5.01
CA GLN A 2 24.38 4.97 -5.87
C GLN A 2 23.27 4.33 -5.02
N CYS A 3 22.06 4.84 -5.18
CA CYS A 3 20.88 4.37 -4.51
C CYS A 3 19.76 4.14 -5.54
N LEU A 4 19.06 3.02 -5.46
CA LEU A 4 17.87 2.75 -6.25
C LEU A 4 16.62 2.86 -5.39
N LEU A 5 15.64 3.62 -5.83
CA LEU A 5 14.30 3.64 -5.25
C LEU A 5 13.34 2.90 -6.18
N LEU A 6 12.82 1.75 -5.72
CA LEU A 6 11.89 0.93 -6.46
C LEU A 6 10.46 1.37 -6.15
N LEU A 7 9.86 2.04 -7.11
CA LEU A 7 8.51 2.58 -7.06
C LEU A 7 7.54 1.65 -7.81
N GLY A 8 6.33 1.56 -7.37
CA GLY A 8 5.27 0.79 -8.01
C GLY A 8 4.18 0.46 -7.01
N MET A 9 2.95 0.41 -7.49
CA MET A 9 1.82 -0.01 -6.66
C MET A 9 2.03 -1.43 -6.12
N HIS A 10 1.49 -1.72 -4.96
CA HIS A 10 1.39 -3.09 -4.47
C HIS A 10 0.90 -4.03 -5.57
N ARG A 11 1.47 -5.22 -5.68
CA ARG A 11 1.15 -6.27 -6.69
C ARG A 11 1.59 -5.93 -8.13
N SER A 12 2.37 -4.87 -8.33
CA SER A 12 2.90 -4.51 -9.65
C SER A 12 4.23 -5.21 -10.01
N GLY A 13 4.75 -6.09 -9.16
CA GLY A 13 5.98 -6.81 -9.44
C GLY A 13 7.24 -6.20 -8.84
N THR A 14 7.11 -5.24 -7.91
CA THR A 14 8.27 -4.61 -7.25
C THR A 14 9.15 -5.60 -6.48
N SER A 15 8.57 -6.65 -5.87
CA SER A 15 9.34 -7.72 -5.23
C SER A 15 10.07 -8.62 -6.25
N ALA A 16 9.47 -8.86 -7.42
CA ALA A 16 10.13 -9.59 -8.50
C ALA A 16 11.37 -8.84 -9.01
N LEU A 17 11.23 -7.52 -9.22
CA LEU A 17 12.38 -6.69 -9.58
C LEU A 17 13.42 -6.65 -8.46
N ALA A 18 13.00 -6.52 -7.20
CA ALA A 18 13.94 -6.50 -6.08
C ALA A 18 14.79 -7.77 -6.01
N GLY A 19 14.17 -8.95 -6.12
CA GLY A 19 14.92 -10.20 -6.16
C GLY A 19 15.77 -10.36 -7.42
N ALA A 20 15.33 -9.85 -8.56
CA ALA A 20 16.15 -9.79 -9.76
C ALA A 20 17.40 -8.91 -9.57
N LEU A 21 17.25 -7.76 -8.92
CA LEU A 21 18.35 -6.87 -8.59
C LEU A 21 19.29 -7.45 -7.52
N GLU A 22 18.77 -8.21 -6.55
CA GLU A 22 19.59 -8.93 -5.58
C GLU A 22 20.52 -9.94 -6.28
N ASN A 23 20.03 -10.62 -7.32
CA ASN A 23 20.86 -11.54 -8.12
C ASN A 23 22.03 -10.84 -8.83
N VAL A 24 21.92 -9.58 -9.18
CA VAL A 24 23.02 -8.78 -9.74
C VAL A 24 23.81 -8.01 -8.67
N GLY A 25 23.60 -8.32 -7.40
CA GLY A 25 24.40 -7.83 -6.27
C GLY A 25 23.94 -6.51 -5.66
N VAL A 26 22.69 -6.08 -5.89
CA VAL A 26 22.12 -4.90 -5.23
C VAL A 26 21.65 -5.26 -3.83
N GLY A 27 22.07 -4.51 -2.81
CA GLY A 27 21.67 -4.74 -1.42
C GLY A 27 20.39 -4.00 -1.04
N PHE A 28 19.49 -4.64 -0.26
CA PHE A 28 18.23 -4.06 0.22
C PHE A 28 18.20 -3.75 1.71
N GLY A 29 19.31 -3.91 2.41
CA GLY A 29 19.40 -3.76 3.87
C GLY A 29 19.60 -5.11 4.55
N ASP A 30 19.65 -5.07 5.88
CA ASP A 30 20.01 -6.23 6.70
C ASP A 30 18.81 -6.78 7.52
N SER A 31 17.72 -6.02 7.58
CA SER A 31 16.50 -6.36 8.36
C SER A 31 15.28 -6.40 7.44
N LEU A 32 15.27 -7.37 6.54
CA LEU A 32 14.19 -7.49 5.54
C LEU A 32 12.94 -8.16 6.14
N MET A 33 11.79 -7.73 5.66
CA MET A 33 10.52 -8.38 5.97
C MET A 33 10.55 -9.85 5.54
N PRO A 34 10.23 -10.79 6.44
CA PRO A 34 10.32 -12.20 6.14
C PRO A 34 9.34 -12.62 5.04
N PRO A 35 9.66 -13.66 4.26
CA PRO A 35 8.75 -14.20 3.26
C PRO A 35 7.47 -14.74 3.91
N ASP A 36 6.35 -14.60 3.20
CA ASP A 36 5.06 -15.16 3.57
C ASP A 36 4.64 -16.19 2.52
N PRO A 37 4.58 -17.48 2.90
CA PRO A 37 4.17 -18.54 1.96
C PRO A 37 2.79 -18.35 1.34
N GLY A 38 1.88 -17.63 2.03
CA GLY A 38 0.51 -17.36 1.58
C GLY A 38 0.37 -16.17 0.64
N ASP A 39 1.33 -15.23 0.68
CA ASP A 39 1.27 -13.99 -0.12
C ASP A 39 2.52 -13.80 -1.00
N ASN A 40 3.70 -13.82 -0.42
CA ASN A 40 4.96 -13.63 -1.12
C ASN A 40 6.05 -14.60 -0.61
N PRO A 41 6.08 -15.83 -1.11
CA PRO A 41 6.99 -16.87 -0.62
C PRO A 41 8.48 -16.58 -0.87
N ARG A 42 8.79 -15.60 -1.72
CA ARG A 42 10.17 -15.21 -2.06
C ARG A 42 10.68 -13.99 -1.31
N GLY A 43 9.88 -13.45 -0.41
CA GLY A 43 10.21 -12.28 0.39
C GLY A 43 9.70 -10.98 -0.22
N TYR A 44 9.54 -10.01 0.65
CA TYR A 44 9.02 -8.70 0.29
C TYR A 44 10.13 -7.72 -0.11
N PHE A 45 11.38 -7.93 0.34
CA PHE A 45 12.51 -7.04 0.15
C PHE A 45 12.30 -5.63 0.73
N GLU A 46 11.40 -5.50 1.69
CA GLU A 46 11.15 -4.27 2.45
C GLU A 46 11.97 -4.32 3.73
N ASP A 47 12.76 -3.28 4.00
CA ASP A 47 13.43 -3.14 5.29
C ASP A 47 12.40 -2.77 6.37
N LEU A 48 12.36 -3.52 7.46
CA LEU A 48 11.33 -3.41 8.50
C LEU A 48 11.30 -2.04 9.17
N GLU A 49 12.46 -1.43 9.41
CA GLU A 49 12.53 -0.12 10.07
C GLU A 49 12.08 1.00 9.10
N ILE A 50 12.48 0.91 7.82
CA ILE A 50 12.00 1.82 6.78
C ILE A 50 10.49 1.66 6.60
N PHE A 51 9.99 0.43 6.57
CA PHE A 51 8.57 0.13 6.50
C PHE A 51 7.78 0.82 7.63
N ASP A 52 8.23 0.67 8.88
CA ASP A 52 7.58 1.29 10.04
C ASP A 52 7.62 2.82 9.98
N LEU A 53 8.75 3.39 9.52
CA LEU A 53 8.86 4.83 9.28
C LEU A 53 7.88 5.31 8.23
N HIS A 54 7.72 4.60 7.12
CA HIS A 54 6.76 4.94 6.07
C HIS A 54 5.32 4.88 6.57
N GLU A 55 4.94 3.87 7.35
CA GLU A 55 3.61 3.80 7.97
C GLU A 55 3.37 5.02 8.87
N ARG A 56 4.34 5.36 9.72
CA ARG A 56 4.23 6.54 10.59
C ARG A 56 4.17 7.87 9.83
N MET A 57 4.90 7.98 8.71
CA MET A 57 4.86 9.17 7.84
C MET A 57 3.48 9.32 7.19
N LEU A 58 2.93 8.25 6.65
CA LEU A 58 1.59 8.26 6.07
C LEU A 58 0.51 8.54 7.12
N ASP A 59 0.62 7.94 8.31
CA ASP A 59 -0.33 8.21 9.42
C ASP A 59 -0.32 9.67 9.84
N ARG A 60 0.86 10.32 9.91
CA ARG A 60 0.97 11.77 10.16
C ARG A 60 0.30 12.63 9.09
N ALA A 61 0.32 12.16 7.84
CA ALA A 61 -0.41 12.78 6.75
C ALA A 61 -1.93 12.54 6.82
N GLY A 62 -2.41 11.73 7.77
CA GLY A 62 -3.80 11.28 7.83
C GLY A 62 -4.16 10.33 6.70
N PHE A 63 -3.18 9.59 6.21
CA PHE A 63 -3.26 8.68 5.06
C PHE A 63 -2.88 7.25 5.44
N SER A 64 -3.27 6.31 4.60
CA SER A 64 -2.75 4.94 4.58
C SER A 64 -2.39 4.56 3.14
N TRP A 65 -1.59 3.52 2.96
CA TRP A 65 -1.21 3.06 1.63
C TRP A 65 -2.41 2.64 0.77
N ASP A 66 -3.51 2.25 1.39
CA ASP A 66 -4.75 1.80 0.75
C ASP A 66 -5.85 2.87 0.66
N ASP A 67 -5.48 4.12 0.86
CA ASP A 67 -6.37 5.26 0.65
C ASP A 67 -6.34 5.67 -0.84
N PRO A 68 -7.45 5.56 -1.58
CA PRO A 68 -7.45 5.89 -3.01
C PRO A 68 -7.51 7.39 -3.31
N ARG A 69 -7.60 8.25 -2.28
CA ARG A 69 -7.62 9.70 -2.47
C ARG A 69 -6.24 10.22 -2.86
N PRO A 70 -6.13 11.25 -3.71
CA PRO A 70 -4.85 11.88 -4.01
C PRO A 70 -4.18 12.44 -2.74
N LEU A 71 -2.96 12.00 -2.44
CA LEU A 71 -2.14 12.54 -1.37
C LEU A 71 -1.40 13.78 -1.88
N ASP A 72 -1.54 14.88 -1.18
CA ASP A 72 -0.77 16.10 -1.40
C ASP A 72 0.06 16.42 -0.16
N LEU A 73 1.32 15.99 -0.15
CA LEU A 73 2.24 16.25 0.96
C LEU A 73 2.52 17.76 1.16
N LYS A 74 2.37 18.57 0.10
CA LYS A 74 2.59 20.03 0.18
C LYS A 74 1.47 20.75 0.94
N SER A 75 0.31 20.13 1.07
CA SER A 75 -0.80 20.68 1.86
C SER A 75 -0.66 20.44 3.36
N LEU A 76 0.31 19.66 3.78
CA LEU A 76 0.56 19.39 5.20
C LEU A 76 1.17 20.60 5.89
N PRO A 77 0.92 20.77 7.21
CA PRO A 77 1.60 21.78 8.00
C PRO A 77 3.13 21.65 7.91
N ALA A 78 3.83 22.79 7.88
CA ALA A 78 5.28 22.78 7.88
C ALA A 78 5.82 22.00 9.09
N GLY A 79 6.83 21.15 8.88
CA GLY A 79 7.42 20.32 9.91
C GLY A 79 6.60 19.08 10.31
N ALA A 80 5.47 18.80 9.68
CA ALA A 80 4.65 17.63 9.99
C ALA A 80 5.42 16.32 9.88
N MET A 81 6.39 16.23 8.96
CA MET A 81 7.21 15.05 8.70
C MET A 81 8.54 15.04 9.48
N ASP A 82 8.96 16.16 10.08
CA ASP A 82 10.30 16.34 10.63
C ASP A 82 10.78 15.24 11.59
N PRO A 83 9.98 14.74 12.57
CA PRO A 83 10.45 13.70 13.46
C PRO A 83 10.80 12.39 12.74
N ASN A 84 9.96 11.95 11.81
CA ASN A 84 10.20 10.72 11.06
C ASN A 84 11.29 10.92 10.01
N ARG A 85 11.39 12.13 9.43
CA ARG A 85 12.46 12.51 8.52
C ARG A 85 13.83 12.42 9.20
N ALA A 86 13.98 12.99 10.39
CA ALA A 86 15.22 12.93 11.15
C ALA A 86 15.65 11.48 11.49
N GLU A 87 14.68 10.66 11.89
CA GLU A 87 14.91 9.24 12.18
C GLU A 87 15.34 8.47 10.91
N LEU A 88 14.68 8.73 9.78
CA LEU A 88 15.04 8.10 8.50
C LEU A 88 16.43 8.54 8.03
N ILE A 89 16.78 9.81 8.15
CA ILE A 89 18.13 10.31 7.85
C ILE A 89 19.18 9.59 8.67
N GLN A 90 18.96 9.44 9.97
CA GLN A 90 19.89 8.76 10.86
C GLN A 90 20.04 7.28 10.47
N LEU A 91 18.92 6.59 10.26
CA LEU A 91 18.90 5.19 9.81
C LEU A 91 19.68 5.01 8.50
N LEU A 92 19.47 5.89 7.51
CA LEU A 92 20.15 5.80 6.24
C LEU A 92 21.66 6.06 6.38
N ARG A 93 22.08 7.01 7.22
CA ARG A 93 23.49 7.26 7.52
C ARG A 93 24.18 6.05 8.12
N ASP A 94 23.52 5.42 9.08
CA ASP A 94 24.10 4.32 9.84
C ASP A 94 24.18 3.02 9.05
N ARG A 95 23.22 2.76 8.15
CA ARG A 95 23.05 1.45 7.54
C ARG A 95 23.29 1.39 6.03
N PHE A 96 23.08 2.48 5.32
CA PHE A 96 23.06 2.49 3.85
C PHE A 96 24.14 3.40 3.24
N VAL A 97 24.35 4.59 3.79
CA VAL A 97 25.35 5.52 3.26
C VAL A 97 26.76 4.91 3.42
N GLY A 98 27.50 4.89 2.30
CA GLY A 98 28.82 4.24 2.24
C GLY A 98 28.81 2.87 1.58
N ARG A 99 27.66 2.25 1.35
CA ARG A 99 27.55 1.07 0.49
C ARG A 99 27.69 1.48 -0.97
N PRO A 100 28.38 0.70 -1.82
CA PRO A 100 28.62 1.09 -3.21
C PRO A 100 27.34 1.18 -4.04
N LEU A 101 26.40 0.28 -3.83
CA LEU A 101 25.07 0.26 -4.45
C LEU A 101 24.07 -0.38 -3.51
N TRP A 102 22.96 0.30 -3.26
CA TRP A 102 21.88 -0.19 -2.44
C TRP A 102 20.53 0.25 -3.00
N ALA A 103 19.48 -0.44 -2.60
CA ALA A 103 18.13 -0.12 -3.02
C ALA A 103 17.17 -0.10 -1.83
N VAL A 104 16.10 0.65 -1.99
CA VAL A 104 14.94 0.60 -1.11
C VAL A 104 13.72 0.24 -1.94
N LYS A 105 13.03 -0.78 -1.49
CA LYS A 105 11.78 -1.23 -2.08
C LYS A 105 10.68 -1.15 -1.03
N ASP A 106 9.74 -0.28 -1.25
CA ASP A 106 8.48 -0.23 -0.53
C ASP A 106 7.43 0.44 -1.44
N PRO A 107 6.27 -0.16 -1.68
CA PRO A 107 5.23 0.47 -2.50
C PRO A 107 4.80 1.87 -2.01
N ARG A 108 4.93 2.16 -0.70
CA ARG A 108 4.65 3.48 -0.11
C ARG A 108 5.59 4.57 -0.61
N LEU A 109 6.76 4.21 -1.12
CA LEU A 109 7.70 5.14 -1.77
C LEU A 109 7.04 5.94 -2.89
N CYS A 110 6.06 5.38 -3.61
CA CYS A 110 5.31 6.12 -4.61
C CYS A 110 4.71 7.41 -4.05
N LEU A 111 4.21 7.35 -2.82
CA LEU A 111 3.55 8.45 -2.13
C LEU A 111 4.54 9.35 -1.39
N LEU A 112 5.66 8.79 -0.92
CA LEU A 112 6.68 9.46 -0.12
C LEU A 112 7.93 9.87 -0.92
N ALA A 113 7.94 9.65 -2.24
CA ALA A 113 9.10 9.97 -3.08
C ALA A 113 9.56 11.43 -3.01
N PRO A 114 8.69 12.44 -2.87
CA PRO A 114 9.15 13.82 -2.63
C PRO A 114 10.02 13.96 -1.38
N GLU A 115 9.61 13.38 -0.25
CA GLU A 115 10.35 13.40 1.01
C GLU A 115 11.70 12.67 0.88
N TRP A 116 11.67 11.49 0.26
CA TRP A 116 12.89 10.72 0.01
C TRP A 116 13.89 11.48 -0.85
N THR A 117 13.39 12.20 -1.85
CA THR A 117 14.23 13.01 -2.71
C THR A 117 14.98 14.10 -1.94
N GLU A 118 14.30 14.77 -1.02
CA GLU A 118 14.91 15.80 -0.17
C GLU A 118 15.90 15.18 0.83
N ILE A 119 15.52 14.06 1.46
CA ILE A 119 16.39 13.34 2.39
C ILE A 119 17.68 12.87 1.71
N LEU A 120 17.57 12.25 0.53
CA LEU A 120 18.76 11.79 -0.20
C LEU A 120 19.64 12.95 -0.68
N SER A 121 19.03 14.08 -1.04
CA SER A 121 19.77 15.30 -1.36
C SER A 121 20.55 15.84 -0.15
N GLU A 122 19.97 15.82 1.05
CA GLU A 122 20.63 16.19 2.31
C GLU A 122 21.79 15.24 2.65
N LEU A 123 21.67 13.98 2.28
CA LEU A 123 22.68 12.95 2.47
C LEU A 123 23.75 12.93 1.36
N GLU A 124 23.66 13.83 0.38
CA GLU A 124 24.53 13.87 -0.82
C GLU A 124 24.50 12.54 -1.61
N VAL A 125 23.37 11.83 -1.58
CA VAL A 125 23.14 10.58 -2.31
C VAL A 125 22.33 10.86 -3.57
N SER A 126 22.82 10.40 -4.71
CA SER A 126 22.14 10.53 -6.00
C SER A 126 21.30 9.27 -6.26
N PRO A 127 19.95 9.35 -6.21
CA PRO A 127 19.08 8.22 -6.49
C PRO A 127 18.83 8.03 -7.98
N GLY A 128 18.71 6.76 -8.40
CA GLY A 128 17.99 6.35 -9.58
C GLY A 128 16.61 5.82 -9.20
N PHE A 129 15.60 6.08 -10.01
CA PHE A 129 14.23 5.66 -9.76
C PHE A 129 13.80 4.61 -10.78
N VAL A 130 13.20 3.52 -10.31
CA VAL A 130 12.57 2.53 -11.17
C VAL A 130 11.09 2.48 -10.86
N ILE A 131 10.28 2.81 -11.84
CA ILE A 131 8.82 2.76 -11.73
C ILE A 131 8.37 1.45 -12.38
N VAL A 132 7.99 0.49 -11.54
CA VAL A 132 7.49 -0.81 -11.99
C VAL A 132 5.97 -0.73 -12.09
N TYR A 133 5.45 -1.04 -13.27
CA TYR A 133 4.03 -1.06 -13.51
C TYR A 133 3.56 -2.40 -14.07
N ARG A 134 2.31 -2.72 -13.81
CA ARG A 134 1.65 -3.94 -14.26
C ARG A 134 0.25 -3.59 -14.73
N HIS A 135 -0.32 -4.44 -15.58
CA HIS A 135 -1.68 -4.25 -16.07
C HIS A 135 -2.66 -4.08 -14.90
N PRO A 136 -3.46 -2.98 -14.87
CA PRO A 136 -4.30 -2.64 -13.74
C PRO A 136 -5.32 -3.73 -13.38
N ALA A 137 -5.82 -4.49 -14.36
CA ALA A 137 -6.74 -5.59 -14.10
C ALA A 137 -6.08 -6.75 -13.32
N GLU A 138 -4.80 -7.05 -13.60
CA GLU A 138 -4.06 -8.06 -12.84
C GLU A 138 -3.77 -7.60 -11.40
N VAL A 139 -3.45 -6.32 -11.24
CA VAL A 139 -3.29 -5.71 -9.91
C VAL A 139 -4.60 -5.77 -9.13
N ALA A 140 -5.71 -5.41 -9.76
CA ALA A 140 -7.03 -5.43 -9.14
C ALA A 140 -7.45 -6.86 -8.75
N ALA A 141 -7.24 -7.86 -9.61
CA ALA A 141 -7.53 -9.26 -9.31
C ALA A 141 -6.70 -9.74 -8.11
N SER A 142 -5.42 -9.37 -8.07
CA SER A 142 -4.53 -9.72 -6.96
C SER A 142 -4.94 -9.05 -5.64
N LEU A 143 -5.35 -7.77 -5.67
CA LEU A 143 -5.83 -7.04 -4.49
C LEU A 143 -7.21 -7.55 -4.04
N ALA A 144 -8.08 -7.94 -4.96
CA ALA A 144 -9.35 -8.59 -4.63
C ALA A 144 -9.13 -9.89 -3.87
N SER A 145 -8.19 -10.74 -4.36
CA SER A 145 -7.86 -12.01 -3.72
C SER A 145 -7.23 -11.83 -2.34
N ARG A 146 -6.28 -10.89 -2.19
CA ARG A 146 -5.53 -10.70 -0.94
C ARG A 146 -6.30 -9.86 0.09
N ASN A 147 -6.93 -8.76 -0.33
CA ASN A 147 -7.48 -7.73 0.54
C ASN A 147 -9.01 -7.61 0.45
N GLY A 148 -9.67 -8.30 -0.49
CA GLY A 148 -11.09 -8.14 -0.74
C GLY A 148 -11.46 -6.79 -1.35
N PHE A 149 -10.51 -6.09 -1.98
CA PHE A 149 -10.76 -4.76 -2.55
C PHE A 149 -11.61 -4.84 -3.81
N SER A 150 -12.50 -3.87 -3.98
CA SER A 150 -13.24 -3.71 -5.22
C SER A 150 -12.32 -3.26 -6.36
N ALA A 151 -12.74 -3.51 -7.60
CA ALA A 151 -12.02 -3.03 -8.77
C ALA A 151 -11.89 -1.50 -8.78
N GLU A 152 -12.93 -0.78 -8.37
CA GLU A 152 -12.93 0.68 -8.27
C GLU A 152 -11.90 1.18 -7.25
N LYS A 153 -11.83 0.59 -6.04
CA LYS A 153 -10.79 0.95 -5.06
C LYS A 153 -9.40 0.65 -5.60
N SER A 154 -9.23 -0.52 -6.21
CA SER A 154 -7.95 -0.93 -6.81
C SER A 154 -7.50 0.00 -7.93
N ALA A 155 -8.44 0.49 -8.76
CA ALA A 155 -8.17 1.50 -9.80
C ALA A 155 -7.68 2.82 -9.21
N GLY A 156 -8.37 3.34 -8.19
CA GLY A 156 -7.95 4.56 -7.51
C GLY A 156 -6.54 4.45 -6.92
N LEU A 157 -6.25 3.33 -6.26
CA LEU A 157 -4.92 3.06 -5.71
C LEU A 157 -3.85 2.95 -6.80
N TRP A 158 -4.15 2.23 -7.89
CA TRP A 158 -3.23 2.06 -9.00
C TRP A 158 -2.89 3.40 -9.67
N LEU A 159 -3.89 4.23 -9.95
CA LEU A 159 -3.69 5.58 -10.49
C LEU A 159 -2.89 6.44 -9.54
N GLN A 160 -3.28 6.52 -8.28
CA GLN A 160 -2.62 7.37 -7.29
C GLN A 160 -1.13 7.06 -7.15
N HIS A 161 -0.77 5.78 -6.96
CA HIS A 161 0.63 5.40 -6.78
C HIS A 161 1.48 5.66 -8.03
N ASN A 162 0.99 5.28 -9.21
CA ASN A 162 1.74 5.48 -10.44
C ASN A 162 1.84 6.95 -10.84
N LEU A 163 0.77 7.74 -10.68
CA LEU A 163 0.80 9.18 -10.93
C LEU A 163 1.70 9.93 -9.94
N ALA A 164 1.70 9.53 -8.67
CA ALA A 164 2.57 10.13 -7.66
C ALA A 164 4.04 9.80 -7.95
N ALA A 165 4.36 8.54 -8.27
CA ALA A 165 5.69 8.11 -8.65
C ALA A 165 6.21 8.84 -9.88
N GLU A 166 5.39 8.92 -10.94
CA GLU A 166 5.72 9.63 -12.17
C GLU A 166 6.05 11.09 -11.90
N ALA A 167 5.19 11.80 -11.17
CA ALA A 167 5.36 13.22 -10.91
C ALA A 167 6.58 13.54 -10.01
N ALA A 168 6.82 12.71 -8.99
CA ALA A 168 7.90 12.94 -8.02
C ALA A 168 9.30 12.70 -8.61
N THR A 169 9.39 11.93 -9.70
CA THR A 169 10.68 11.52 -10.27
C THR A 169 11.06 12.28 -11.53
N ARG A 170 10.24 13.24 -11.98
CA ARG A 170 10.52 14.07 -13.17
C ARG A 170 11.85 14.81 -13.07
N GLY A 171 12.58 14.86 -14.19
CA GLY A 171 13.89 15.54 -14.26
C GLY A 171 15.00 14.85 -13.48
N ARG A 172 14.82 13.59 -13.08
CA ARG A 172 15.77 12.76 -12.37
C ARG A 172 16.09 11.50 -13.16
N PRO A 173 17.22 10.84 -12.91
CA PRO A 173 17.49 9.52 -13.50
C PRO A 173 16.36 8.56 -13.11
N ARG A 174 15.56 8.15 -14.11
CA ARG A 174 14.43 7.25 -13.90
C ARG A 174 14.22 6.32 -15.08
N ALA A 175 13.67 5.16 -14.80
CA ALA A 175 13.27 4.20 -15.82
C ALA A 175 11.87 3.65 -15.49
N PHE A 176 11.12 3.31 -16.53
CA PHE A 176 9.84 2.62 -16.44
C PHE A 176 10.05 1.18 -16.87
N LEU A 177 9.55 0.24 -16.08
CA LEU A 177 9.68 -1.19 -16.33
C LEU A 177 8.33 -1.87 -16.18
N SER A 178 7.88 -2.52 -17.25
CA SER A 178 6.69 -3.35 -17.17
C SER A 178 7.02 -4.68 -16.49
N TYR A 179 6.08 -5.16 -15.68
CA TYR A 179 6.22 -6.48 -15.05
C TYR A 179 6.31 -7.61 -16.09
N ASP A 180 5.58 -7.49 -17.20
CA ASP A 180 5.60 -8.46 -18.27
C ASP A 180 6.96 -8.51 -18.97
N GLU A 181 7.59 -7.37 -19.22
CA GLU A 181 8.93 -7.28 -19.79
C GLU A 181 9.99 -7.90 -18.87
N LEU A 182 9.91 -7.59 -17.57
CA LEU A 182 10.81 -8.20 -16.58
C LEU A 182 10.71 -9.74 -16.58
N LEU A 183 9.51 -10.29 -16.70
CA LEU A 183 9.32 -11.74 -16.73
C LEU A 183 9.72 -12.38 -18.06
N ALA A 184 9.45 -11.70 -19.18
CA ALA A 184 9.72 -12.24 -20.51
C ALA A 184 11.22 -12.18 -20.87
N HIS A 185 11.89 -11.08 -20.48
CA HIS A 185 13.24 -10.75 -20.92
C HIS A 185 14.09 -10.19 -19.75
N PRO A 186 14.31 -10.97 -18.66
CA PRO A 186 14.92 -10.44 -17.44
C PRO A 186 16.34 -9.89 -17.62
N VAL A 187 17.15 -10.54 -18.43
CA VAL A 187 18.54 -10.10 -18.70
C VAL A 187 18.56 -8.77 -19.45
N GLU A 188 17.76 -8.68 -20.51
CA GLU A 188 17.63 -7.46 -21.31
C GLU A 188 17.02 -6.33 -20.48
N ALA A 189 16.00 -6.61 -19.68
CA ALA A 189 15.34 -5.65 -18.80
C ALA A 189 16.34 -5.04 -17.80
N LEU A 190 17.14 -5.85 -17.11
CA LEU A 190 18.18 -5.35 -16.19
C LEU A 190 19.31 -4.62 -16.91
N THR A 191 19.71 -5.08 -18.08
CA THR A 191 20.75 -4.41 -18.89
C THR A 191 20.29 -3.02 -19.29
N THR A 192 19.10 -2.93 -19.91
CA THR A 192 18.48 -1.65 -20.31
C THR A 192 18.26 -0.72 -19.12
N LEU A 193 17.87 -1.29 -17.97
CA LEU A 193 17.70 -0.53 -16.73
C LEU A 193 19.01 0.12 -16.27
N GLY A 194 20.12 -0.64 -16.25
CA GLY A 194 21.44 -0.12 -15.91
C GLY A 194 21.87 0.99 -16.86
N GLU A 195 21.74 0.77 -18.17
CA GLU A 195 22.09 1.76 -19.21
C GLU A 195 21.26 3.05 -19.07
N THR A 196 19.94 2.91 -18.85
CA THR A 196 19.02 4.06 -18.71
C THR A 196 19.36 4.91 -17.49
N LEU A 197 19.74 4.28 -16.38
CA LEU A 197 20.06 4.95 -15.12
C LEU A 197 21.53 5.36 -15.02
N GLY A 198 22.37 4.96 -15.98
CA GLY A 198 23.81 5.16 -15.91
C GLY A 198 24.46 4.43 -14.73
N MET A 199 24.03 3.21 -14.46
CA MET A 199 24.46 2.39 -13.33
C MET A 199 25.10 1.10 -13.82
N ASP A 200 26.22 0.73 -13.19
CA ASP A 200 26.87 -0.56 -13.39
C ASP A 200 26.42 -1.52 -12.28
N TRP A 201 25.94 -2.69 -12.66
CA TRP A 201 25.59 -3.71 -11.70
C TRP A 201 26.85 -4.39 -11.15
N PRO A 202 26.91 -4.76 -9.85
CA PRO A 202 28.02 -5.51 -9.28
C PRO A 202 28.33 -6.82 -10.02
N VAL A 203 27.28 -7.47 -10.54
CA VAL A 203 27.37 -8.67 -11.38
C VAL A 203 26.60 -8.41 -12.67
N ALA A 204 27.17 -8.72 -13.82
CA ALA A 204 26.50 -8.51 -15.09
C ALA A 204 25.25 -9.40 -15.20
N PRO A 205 24.12 -8.91 -15.70
CA PRO A 205 22.89 -9.70 -15.80
C PRO A 205 23.02 -10.99 -16.61
N CYS A 206 23.90 -11.00 -17.63
CA CYS A 206 24.18 -12.20 -18.41
C CYS A 206 24.89 -13.30 -17.61
N ASP A 207 25.69 -12.94 -16.60
CA ASP A 207 26.43 -13.90 -15.78
C ASP A 207 25.52 -14.63 -14.76
N VAL A 208 24.34 -14.10 -14.51
CA VAL A 208 23.33 -14.65 -13.60
C VAL A 208 22.02 -14.99 -14.31
N ALA A 209 22.05 -15.22 -15.62
CA ALA A 209 20.88 -15.49 -16.44
C ALA A 209 20.07 -16.71 -15.96
N GLU A 210 20.75 -17.78 -15.55
CA GLU A 210 20.10 -19.01 -15.05
C GLU A 210 19.43 -18.81 -13.68
N PRO A 211 20.11 -18.31 -12.62
CA PRO A 211 19.47 -17.97 -11.35
C PRO A 211 18.34 -16.95 -11.50
N LEU A 212 18.49 -15.97 -12.39
CA LEU A 212 17.50 -14.95 -12.68
C LEU A 212 16.22 -15.58 -13.30
N GLY A 213 16.42 -16.47 -14.27
CA GLY A 213 15.34 -17.24 -14.89
C GLY A 213 14.60 -18.11 -13.87
N GLU A 214 15.32 -18.87 -13.05
CA GLU A 214 14.74 -19.68 -11.97
C GLU A 214 13.97 -18.86 -10.96
N PHE A 215 14.50 -17.69 -10.58
CA PHE A 215 13.82 -16.79 -9.66
C PHE A 215 12.53 -16.24 -10.26
N LEU A 216 12.50 -15.86 -11.53
CA LEU A 216 11.35 -15.20 -12.15
C LEU A 216 10.33 -16.18 -12.75
N LEU A 217 10.75 -17.35 -13.23
CA LEU A 217 9.87 -18.33 -13.89
C LEU A 217 9.01 -19.15 -12.93
N SER A 218 9.38 -19.31 -11.68
CA SER A 218 8.71 -20.22 -10.73
C SER A 218 7.45 -19.60 -10.11
N GLY A 219 6.40 -19.42 -10.92
CA GLY A 219 5.04 -19.20 -10.40
C GLY A 219 4.70 -17.81 -9.87
N LEU A 220 5.47 -16.77 -10.25
CA LEU A 220 5.17 -15.39 -9.83
C LEU A 220 3.93 -14.77 -10.48
N ARG A 221 3.45 -15.33 -11.58
CA ARG A 221 2.25 -14.83 -12.28
C ARG A 221 1.01 -15.60 -11.83
N ASN A 222 0.46 -15.23 -10.66
CA ASN A 222 -0.75 -15.86 -10.12
C ASN A 222 -2.05 -15.40 -10.80
N HIS A 223 -2.01 -14.30 -11.55
CA HIS A 223 -3.16 -13.74 -12.27
C HIS A 223 -2.71 -13.33 -13.67
N SER A 224 -3.26 -13.97 -14.70
CA SER A 224 -3.12 -13.57 -16.10
C SER A 224 -4.46 -13.05 -16.63
N LEU A 225 -4.41 -12.20 -17.65
CA LEU A 225 -5.60 -11.61 -18.27
C LEU A 225 -6.30 -12.53 -19.26
N ASP A 226 -5.78 -13.74 -19.53
CA ASP A 226 -6.31 -14.63 -20.53
C ASP A 226 -7.77 -14.98 -20.23
N GLY A 227 -8.68 -14.39 -21.02
CA GLY A 227 -10.11 -14.63 -20.90
C GLY A 227 -10.83 -13.90 -19.75
N VAL A 228 -10.15 -13.01 -19.04
CA VAL A 228 -10.78 -12.20 -17.98
C VAL A 228 -11.36 -10.92 -18.60
N PRO A 229 -12.67 -10.64 -18.44
CA PRO A 229 -13.24 -9.39 -18.90
C PRO A 229 -12.64 -8.21 -18.14
N GLU A 230 -12.50 -7.07 -18.80
CA GLU A 230 -12.01 -5.86 -18.15
C GLU A 230 -12.90 -5.50 -16.96
N PRO A 231 -12.31 -5.23 -15.79
CA PRO A 231 -13.08 -4.90 -14.60
C PRO A 231 -13.86 -3.60 -14.76
N ASN A 232 -14.96 -3.48 -14.05
CA ASN A 232 -15.65 -2.20 -13.93
C ASN A 232 -14.86 -1.29 -12.97
N TRP A 233 -14.19 -0.29 -13.52
CA TRP A 233 -13.39 0.67 -12.77
C TRP A 233 -14.20 1.78 -12.10
N GLY A 234 -15.53 1.74 -12.22
CA GLY A 234 -16.40 2.77 -11.68
C GLY A 234 -16.03 4.16 -12.23
N ARG A 235 -15.86 5.11 -11.32
CA ARG A 235 -15.51 6.51 -11.64
C ARG A 235 -14.11 6.69 -12.25
N PHE A 236 -13.22 5.74 -12.13
CA PHE A 236 -11.85 5.80 -12.65
C PHE A 236 -11.73 5.32 -14.10
N THR A 237 -12.81 4.77 -14.68
CA THR A 237 -12.84 4.26 -16.07
C THR A 237 -12.24 5.22 -17.10
N PRO A 238 -12.49 6.56 -17.08
CA PRO A 238 -11.96 7.45 -18.10
C PRO A 238 -10.43 7.50 -18.16
N TRP A 239 -9.75 7.23 -17.05
CA TRP A 239 -8.31 7.43 -16.91
C TRP A 239 -7.49 6.14 -17.02
N MET A 240 -8.09 4.98 -16.73
CA MET A 240 -7.34 3.71 -16.59
C MET A 240 -6.63 3.30 -17.87
N ALA A 241 -7.36 3.16 -18.98
CA ALA A 241 -6.79 2.73 -20.26
C ALA A 241 -5.79 3.76 -20.81
N SER A 242 -6.17 5.04 -20.80
CA SER A 242 -5.32 6.13 -21.31
C SER A 242 -3.99 6.24 -20.55
N PHE A 243 -4.01 6.10 -19.24
CA PHE A 243 -2.77 6.19 -18.44
C PHE A 243 -1.90 4.96 -18.61
N PHE A 244 -2.51 3.76 -18.64
CA PHE A 244 -1.76 2.52 -18.87
C PHE A 244 -1.09 2.50 -20.27
N GLU A 245 -1.79 2.93 -21.30
CA GLU A 245 -1.24 3.07 -22.65
C GLU A 245 -0.05 4.04 -22.69
N LYS A 246 -0.18 5.19 -22.00
CA LYS A 246 0.92 6.16 -21.90
C LYS A 246 2.13 5.59 -21.16
N LEU A 247 1.95 4.84 -20.10
CA LEU A 247 3.04 4.15 -19.41
C LEU A 247 3.73 3.15 -20.32
N GLY A 248 2.97 2.35 -21.06
CA GLY A 248 3.49 1.35 -22.01
C GLY A 248 4.21 1.97 -23.23
N SER A 249 3.95 3.23 -23.54
CA SER A 249 4.62 3.93 -24.64
C SER A 249 6.02 4.47 -24.26
N VAL A 250 6.38 4.46 -22.97
CA VAL A 250 7.68 4.95 -22.51
C VAL A 250 8.68 3.81 -22.54
N GLN A 251 9.60 3.87 -23.50
CA GLN A 251 10.76 2.96 -23.56
C GLN A 251 11.95 3.62 -22.89
N GLY A 252 12.14 3.34 -21.62
CA GLY A 252 13.35 3.68 -20.86
C GLY A 252 13.56 5.15 -20.49
N GLN A 253 13.05 6.10 -21.24
CA GLN A 253 13.28 7.53 -21.04
C GLN A 253 12.00 8.33 -20.80
N ASP A 254 12.19 9.53 -20.28
CA ASP A 254 11.10 10.49 -20.02
C ASP A 254 10.32 10.84 -21.29
N SER A 255 9.00 10.82 -21.19
CA SER A 255 8.09 11.21 -22.27
C SER A 255 7.28 12.44 -21.86
N LEU A 256 7.39 13.52 -22.65
CA LEU A 256 6.54 14.71 -22.44
C LEU A 256 5.05 14.39 -22.58
N ALA A 257 4.70 13.42 -23.43
CA ALA A 257 3.32 12.96 -23.59
C ALA A 257 2.80 12.25 -22.32
N LEU A 258 3.65 11.45 -21.65
CA LEU A 258 3.31 10.85 -20.36
C LEU A 258 3.13 11.94 -19.30
N GLN A 259 4.05 12.89 -19.21
CA GLN A 259 3.98 13.97 -18.21
C GLN A 259 2.70 14.81 -18.39
N ALA A 260 2.41 15.24 -19.61
CA ALA A 260 1.21 16.02 -19.90
C ALA A 260 -0.09 15.24 -19.58
N GLY A 261 -0.15 13.96 -19.98
CA GLY A 261 -1.31 13.12 -19.66
C GLY A 261 -1.45 12.83 -18.16
N SER A 262 -0.33 12.67 -17.45
CA SER A 262 -0.32 12.50 -15.99
C SER A 262 -0.82 13.76 -15.28
N ASP A 263 -0.43 14.94 -15.73
CA ASP A 263 -0.87 16.23 -15.16
C ASP A 263 -2.35 16.47 -15.40
N GLU A 264 -2.85 16.14 -16.60
CA GLU A 264 -4.28 16.20 -16.91
C GLU A 264 -5.09 15.31 -15.97
N ILE A 265 -4.74 14.02 -15.88
CA ILE A 265 -5.44 13.06 -15.02
C ILE A 265 -5.35 13.48 -13.54
N ARG A 266 -4.17 13.93 -13.07
CA ARG A 266 -4.02 14.43 -11.69
C ARG A 266 -4.89 15.64 -11.42
N GLY A 267 -4.96 16.58 -12.38
CA GLY A 267 -5.81 17.76 -12.29
C GLY A 267 -7.29 17.39 -12.16
N GLU A 268 -7.75 16.45 -12.97
CA GLU A 268 -9.13 15.94 -12.92
C GLU A 268 -9.43 15.19 -11.63
N LEU A 269 -8.49 14.33 -11.16
CA LEU A 269 -8.63 13.61 -9.89
C LEU A 269 -8.66 14.56 -8.69
N LEU A 270 -7.83 15.60 -8.68
CA LEU A 270 -7.84 16.62 -7.64
C LEU A 270 -9.13 17.44 -7.65
N ALA A 271 -9.62 17.81 -8.83
CA ALA A 271 -10.90 18.50 -8.97
C ALA A 271 -12.08 17.62 -8.52
N ALA A 272 -12.00 16.32 -8.79
CA ALA A 272 -12.99 15.34 -8.38
C ALA A 272 -12.85 14.92 -6.89
N ARG A 273 -11.80 15.33 -6.17
CA ARG A 273 -11.48 14.88 -4.81
C ARG A 273 -12.68 14.96 -3.87
N ASN A 274 -13.40 16.08 -3.88
CA ASN A 274 -14.57 16.28 -3.02
C ASN A 274 -15.77 15.39 -3.43
N SER A 275 -15.85 14.98 -4.70
CA SER A 275 -16.86 14.03 -5.18
C SER A 275 -16.41 12.56 -5.05
N LEU A 276 -15.12 12.32 -4.81
CA LEU A 276 -14.57 11.02 -4.44
C LEU A 276 -14.90 10.64 -2.99
N GLU A 277 -15.24 11.62 -2.18
CA GLU A 277 -15.81 11.47 -0.84
C GLU A 277 -17.31 11.20 -0.96
N SER A 278 -17.69 9.94 -1.26
CA SER A 278 -19.12 9.54 -1.20
C SER A 278 -19.59 9.47 0.26
N PRO A 279 -20.84 9.85 0.58
CA PRO A 279 -21.36 9.88 1.96
C PRO A 279 -21.13 8.60 2.79
N PRO A 280 -21.19 7.37 2.25
CA PRO A 280 -20.83 6.16 2.99
C PRO A 280 -19.32 6.00 3.21
N LEU A 281 -18.49 6.54 2.31
CA LEU A 281 -17.01 6.58 2.44
C LEU A 281 -16.57 7.70 3.38
N GLU A 282 -17.27 8.84 3.40
CA GLU A 282 -17.05 9.89 4.38
C GLU A 282 -17.25 9.38 5.81
N HIS A 283 -18.31 8.59 6.05
CA HIS A 283 -18.56 8.02 7.36
C HIS A 283 -17.53 6.96 7.75
N ALA A 284 -17.14 6.11 6.82
CA ALA A 284 -16.05 5.14 7.01
C ALA A 284 -14.67 5.86 7.12
N GLY A 285 -14.45 6.92 6.35
CA GLY A 285 -13.26 7.77 6.42
C GLY A 285 -13.19 8.56 7.73
N GLN A 286 -14.29 9.14 8.19
CA GLN A 286 -14.40 9.81 9.48
C GLN A 286 -14.24 8.84 10.65
N LEU A 287 -14.83 7.64 10.56
CA LEU A 287 -14.64 6.59 11.56
C LEU A 287 -13.19 6.08 11.58
N ALA A 288 -12.60 5.88 10.41
CA ALA A 288 -11.19 5.51 10.29
C ALA A 288 -10.27 6.63 10.80
N ALA A 289 -10.56 7.89 10.52
CA ALA A 289 -9.84 9.04 11.05
C ALA A 289 -10.01 9.15 12.57
N SER A 290 -11.22 8.95 13.10
CA SER A 290 -11.49 8.93 14.54
C SER A 290 -10.76 7.78 15.24
N LEU A 291 -10.75 6.59 14.64
CA LEU A 291 -10.00 5.43 15.15
C LEU A 291 -8.50 5.65 15.08
N ARG A 292 -7.97 6.30 14.04
CA ARG A 292 -6.56 6.68 13.95
C ARG A 292 -6.17 7.69 15.02
N ILE A 293 -7.01 8.69 15.28
CA ILE A 293 -6.82 9.67 16.37
C ILE A 293 -6.82 8.95 17.71
N GLU A 294 -7.74 8.01 17.94
CA GLU A 294 -7.81 7.25 19.18
C GLU A 294 -6.62 6.30 19.33
N VAL A 295 -6.20 5.61 18.27
CA VAL A 295 -4.98 4.80 18.25
C VAL A 295 -3.74 5.66 18.50
N ARG A 296 -3.66 6.87 17.92
CA ARG A 296 -2.58 7.84 18.20
C ARG A 296 -2.60 8.24 19.66
N ARG A 297 -3.76 8.62 20.20
CA ARG A 297 -3.96 8.98 21.60
C ARG A 297 -3.60 7.84 22.56
N LEU A 298 -3.93 6.61 22.18
CA LEU A 298 -3.55 5.43 22.96
C LEU A 298 -2.04 5.17 22.86
N ARG A 299 -1.40 5.38 21.69
CA ARG A 299 0.05 5.29 21.53
C ARG A 299 0.78 6.40 22.28
N GLU A 300 0.28 7.65 22.25
CA GLU A 300 0.82 8.77 23.04
C GLU A 300 0.64 8.52 24.54
N ARG A 301 -0.50 7.97 24.97
CA ARG A 301 -0.72 7.54 26.37
C ARG A 301 0.15 6.36 26.76
N LEU A 302 0.42 5.43 25.86
CA LEU A 302 1.42 4.39 26.05
C LEU A 302 2.83 5.00 26.13
N GLY A 303 3.16 5.97 25.29
CA GLY A 303 4.44 6.70 25.32
C GLY A 303 4.64 7.53 26.59
N THR A 304 3.59 8.17 27.11
CA THR A 304 3.68 8.94 28.39
C THR A 304 3.64 8.06 29.65
N LEU A 305 3.26 6.80 29.53
CA LEU A 305 3.47 5.80 30.60
C LEU A 305 4.93 5.31 30.64
N ASP A 306 5.81 5.86 29.82
CA ASP A 306 7.02 5.21 29.33
C ASP A 306 8.35 5.77 29.78
N GLU A 307 8.45 6.55 30.84
CA GLU A 307 9.73 6.62 31.59
C GLU A 307 9.96 5.34 32.44
N ASP A 308 8.88 4.68 32.83
CA ASP A 308 8.95 3.39 33.59
C ASP A 308 8.92 2.18 32.61
N SER A 309 8.45 2.36 31.37
CA SER A 309 8.40 1.31 30.36
C SER A 309 9.65 1.24 29.49
N GLU A 310 10.43 2.30 29.31
CA GLU A 310 11.77 2.16 28.71
C GLU A 310 12.66 1.23 29.53
N LEU A 311 12.57 1.34 30.87
CA LEU A 311 13.27 0.41 31.78
C LEU A 311 12.67 -1.01 31.72
N ARG A 312 11.35 -1.12 31.47
CA ARG A 312 10.66 -2.40 31.27
C ARG A 312 10.92 -2.95 29.87
N PHE A 313 10.99 -2.08 28.85
CA PHE A 313 11.35 -2.45 27.48
C PHE A 313 12.82 -2.88 27.40
N SER A 314 13.74 -2.19 28.07
CA SER A 314 15.12 -2.64 28.17
C SER A 314 15.20 -4.02 28.85
N ARG A 315 14.49 -4.22 29.97
CA ARG A 315 14.40 -5.54 30.63
C ARG A 315 13.67 -6.59 29.79
N LEU A 316 12.69 -6.16 28.97
CA LEU A 316 11.99 -7.04 28.05
C LEU A 316 12.88 -7.39 26.85
N ASN A 317 13.68 -6.45 26.34
CA ASN A 317 14.67 -6.70 25.31
C ASN A 317 15.81 -7.60 25.82
N ASP A 318 16.28 -7.38 27.03
CA ASP A 318 17.24 -8.29 27.71
C ASP A 318 16.62 -9.69 27.90
N TRP A 319 15.36 -9.74 28.29
CA TRP A 319 14.61 -11.00 28.41
C TRP A 319 14.33 -11.65 27.06
N ILE A 320 14.01 -10.86 26.00
CA ILE A 320 13.84 -11.34 24.62
C ILE A 320 15.18 -11.84 24.09
N SER A 321 16.29 -11.15 24.36
CA SER A 321 17.63 -11.60 23.99
C SER A 321 18.02 -12.91 24.69
N ASP A 322 17.71 -13.06 25.99
CA ASP A 322 17.85 -14.32 26.73
C ASP A 322 16.93 -15.42 26.19
N GLN A 323 15.69 -15.07 25.76
CA GLN A 323 14.77 -15.99 25.12
C GLN A 323 15.21 -16.36 23.69
N GLU A 324 15.89 -15.47 22.96
CA GLU A 324 16.48 -15.80 21.65
C GLU A 324 17.64 -16.78 21.79
N HIS A 325 18.40 -16.73 22.87
CA HIS A 325 19.39 -17.74 23.22
C HIS A 325 18.73 -19.07 23.63
N GLU A 326 17.57 -19.05 24.26
CA GLU A 326 16.73 -20.24 24.51
C GLU A 326 16.06 -20.79 23.23
N ARG A 327 15.65 -19.92 22.30
CA ARG A 327 15.11 -20.33 20.99
C ARG A 327 16.10 -21.13 20.14
N SER A 328 17.40 -20.95 20.36
CA SER A 328 18.39 -21.87 19.78
C SER A 328 18.23 -23.32 20.29
N ARG A 329 17.60 -23.50 21.45
CA ARG A 329 17.19 -24.82 21.98
C ARG A 329 15.81 -25.27 21.47
N GLU A 330 14.97 -24.31 21.03
CA GLU A 330 13.60 -24.56 20.58
C GLU A 330 13.48 -25.03 19.12
N ARG A 331 14.59 -25.17 18.36
CA ARG A 331 14.53 -25.87 17.06
C ARG A 331 13.93 -27.29 17.17
N LYS A 332 13.92 -27.87 18.35
CA LYS A 332 13.17 -29.12 18.62
C LYS A 332 11.66 -28.89 18.75
N LEU A 333 11.22 -27.66 19.05
CA LEU A 333 9.81 -27.30 19.06
C LEU A 333 9.27 -27.02 17.64
N ILE A 334 10.15 -26.74 16.67
CA ILE A 334 9.76 -26.50 15.28
C ILE A 334 9.05 -27.73 14.70
N THR A 335 9.52 -28.92 15.04
CA THR A 335 8.84 -30.17 14.61
C THR A 335 7.40 -30.26 15.16
N GLY A 336 7.20 -29.86 16.41
CA GLY A 336 5.83 -29.78 17.00
C GLY A 336 4.98 -28.64 16.42
N LEU A 337 5.62 -27.58 15.95
CA LEU A 337 4.93 -26.49 15.26
C LEU A 337 4.59 -26.81 13.80
N GLU A 338 5.40 -27.65 13.15
CA GLU A 338 5.09 -28.21 11.83
C GLU A 338 3.84 -29.10 11.88
N GLU A 339 3.71 -29.93 12.95
CA GLU A 339 2.47 -30.68 13.19
C GLU A 339 1.26 -29.77 13.46
N GLN A 340 1.48 -28.68 14.23
CA GLN A 340 0.41 -27.69 14.49
C GLN A 340 0.10 -26.86 13.24
N LEU A 341 1.04 -26.63 12.34
CA LEU A 341 0.81 -25.98 11.06
C LEU A 341 -0.01 -26.87 10.11
N GLU A 342 0.23 -28.18 10.12
CA GLU A 342 -0.62 -29.12 9.39
C GLU A 342 -2.05 -29.19 9.94
N ASP A 343 -2.19 -29.14 11.29
CA ASP A 343 -3.51 -29.05 11.93
C ASP A 343 -4.20 -27.73 11.63
N ARG A 344 -3.44 -26.64 11.57
CA ARG A 344 -3.95 -25.31 11.23
C ARG A 344 -4.26 -25.15 9.74
N ALA A 345 -3.51 -25.82 8.86
CA ALA A 345 -3.83 -25.92 7.44
C ALA A 345 -5.15 -26.70 7.21
N ARG A 346 -5.35 -27.79 7.97
CA ARG A 346 -6.65 -28.52 7.99
C ARG A 346 -7.78 -27.64 8.54
N TRP A 347 -7.51 -26.86 9.60
CA TRP A 347 -8.48 -25.91 10.14
C TRP A 347 -8.80 -24.76 9.16
N LEU A 348 -7.79 -24.23 8.45
CA LEU A 348 -7.97 -23.21 7.41
C LEU A 348 -8.77 -23.74 6.23
N GLN A 349 -8.62 -25.03 5.90
CA GLN A 349 -9.46 -25.67 4.87
C GLN A 349 -10.92 -25.74 5.31
N VAL A 350 -11.17 -26.08 6.58
CA VAL A 350 -12.53 -26.05 7.17
C VAL A 350 -13.07 -24.62 7.21
N GLN A 351 -12.22 -23.62 7.53
CA GLN A 351 -12.60 -22.20 7.49
C GLN A 351 -12.86 -21.70 6.06
N GLY A 352 -12.09 -22.18 5.09
CA GLY A 352 -12.33 -21.92 3.67
C GLY A 352 -13.72 -22.41 3.21
N ASP A 353 -14.10 -23.61 3.64
CA ASP A 353 -15.43 -24.16 3.38
C ASP A 353 -16.52 -23.40 4.11
N GLN A 354 -16.24 -22.93 5.35
CA GLN A 354 -17.16 -22.06 6.10
C GLN A 354 -17.26 -20.66 5.48
N ILE A 355 -16.17 -20.07 5.01
CA ILE A 355 -16.18 -18.79 4.30
C ILE A 355 -16.97 -18.92 3.00
N LYS A 356 -16.87 -20.02 2.29
CA LYS A 356 -17.68 -20.29 1.11
C LYS A 356 -19.16 -20.37 1.46
N ALA A 357 -19.50 -21.10 2.50
CA ALA A 357 -20.89 -21.16 3.01
C ALA A 357 -21.38 -19.79 3.53
N MET A 358 -20.52 -19.01 4.21
CA MET A 358 -20.84 -17.64 4.63
C MET A 358 -20.96 -16.68 3.45
N THR A 359 -20.18 -16.86 2.38
CA THR A 359 -20.29 -16.03 1.17
C THR A 359 -21.63 -16.29 0.46
N GLU A 360 -22.06 -17.53 0.43
CA GLU A 360 -23.40 -17.91 -0.06
C GLU A 360 -24.51 -17.36 0.85
N ALA A 361 -24.32 -17.41 2.17
CA ALA A 361 -25.23 -16.80 3.14
C ALA A 361 -25.22 -15.26 3.07
N LEU A 362 -24.04 -14.62 2.86
CA LEU A 362 -23.92 -13.18 2.63
C LEU A 362 -24.64 -12.73 1.37
N SER A 363 -24.59 -13.49 0.30
CA SER A 363 -25.38 -13.20 -0.91
C SER A 363 -26.88 -13.23 -0.63
N SER A 364 -27.32 -14.16 0.21
CA SER A 364 -28.72 -14.22 0.67
C SER A 364 -29.09 -13.05 1.59
N VAL A 365 -28.17 -12.68 2.52
CA VAL A 365 -28.35 -11.53 3.43
C VAL A 365 -28.29 -10.22 2.66
N GLN A 366 -27.45 -10.11 1.62
CA GLN A 366 -27.41 -8.94 0.75
C GLN A 366 -28.75 -8.72 0.04
N ALA A 367 -29.33 -9.79 -0.49
CA ALA A 367 -30.67 -9.71 -1.08
C ALA A 367 -31.73 -9.29 -0.05
N GLN A 368 -31.65 -9.81 1.19
CA GLN A 368 -32.54 -9.41 2.29
C GLN A 368 -32.28 -7.96 2.75
N LEU A 369 -31.01 -7.50 2.68
CA LEU A 369 -30.64 -6.12 3.02
C LEU A 369 -31.19 -5.13 1.99
N ASP A 370 -31.14 -5.50 0.71
CA ASP A 370 -31.73 -4.69 -0.37
C ASP A 370 -33.24 -4.57 -0.20
N GLU A 371 -33.92 -5.69 0.15
CA GLU A 371 -35.31 -5.70 0.44
C GLU A 371 -35.67 -4.85 1.71
N ARG A 372 -34.81 -4.96 2.74
CA ARG A 372 -34.98 -4.20 3.99
C ARG A 372 -34.63 -2.72 3.82
N THR A 373 -33.72 -2.40 2.92
CA THR A 373 -33.38 -1.02 2.56
C THR A 373 -34.54 -0.35 1.85
N GLN A 374 -35.20 -1.05 0.93
CA GLN A 374 -36.49 -0.60 0.36
C GLN A 374 -37.57 -0.41 1.43
N TRP A 375 -37.65 -1.38 2.35
CA TRP A 375 -38.63 -1.28 3.46
C TRP A 375 -38.31 -0.09 4.38
N LEU A 376 -37.04 0.15 4.72
CA LEU A 376 -36.61 1.29 5.54
C LEU A 376 -36.86 2.63 4.82
N GLN A 377 -36.76 2.67 3.52
CA GLN A 377 -37.06 3.85 2.72
C GLN A 377 -38.55 4.18 2.81
N ILE A 378 -39.42 3.17 2.73
CA ILE A 378 -40.87 3.30 2.92
C ILE A 378 -41.17 3.75 4.36
N GLN A 379 -40.48 3.19 5.37
CA GLN A 379 -40.62 3.60 6.77
C GLN A 379 -40.14 5.03 7.05
N SER A 380 -39.03 5.45 6.40
CA SER A 380 -38.52 6.83 6.49
C SER A 380 -39.54 7.83 5.95
N GLU A 381 -40.14 7.52 4.80
CA GLU A 381 -41.21 8.33 4.25
C GLU A 381 -42.44 8.39 5.18
N SER A 382 -42.76 7.25 5.83
CA SER A 382 -43.84 7.19 6.82
C SER A 382 -43.52 7.99 8.09
N ILE A 383 -42.27 7.95 8.56
CA ILE A 383 -41.78 8.76 9.70
C ILE A 383 -41.82 10.26 9.37
N ASP A 384 -41.48 10.64 8.16
CA ASP A 384 -41.57 12.05 7.73
C ASP A 384 -43.02 12.55 7.69
N VAL A 385 -43.94 11.68 7.30
CA VAL A 385 -45.39 11.97 7.39
C VAL A 385 -45.80 12.14 8.85
N LEU A 386 -45.43 11.19 9.73
CA LEU A 386 -45.73 11.26 11.17
C LEU A 386 -45.10 12.47 11.86
N HIS A 387 -43.85 12.85 11.46
CA HIS A 387 -43.25 14.09 11.97
C HIS A 387 -44.03 15.34 11.59
N LYS A 388 -44.51 15.41 10.35
CA LYS A 388 -45.42 16.52 9.94
C LYS A 388 -46.70 16.54 10.70
N GLU A 389 -47.29 15.36 10.98
CA GLU A 389 -48.50 15.27 11.80
C GLU A 389 -48.22 15.69 13.25
N ILE A 390 -47.09 15.24 13.85
CA ILE A 390 -46.68 15.64 15.21
C ILE A 390 -46.42 17.16 15.28
N GLU A 391 -45.80 17.78 14.31
CA GLU A 391 -45.61 19.23 14.27
C GLU A 391 -46.98 19.94 14.16
N THR A 392 -47.85 19.43 13.30
CA THR A 392 -49.23 19.95 13.20
C THR A 392 -50.00 19.84 14.53
N ILE A 393 -49.83 18.73 15.25
CA ILE A 393 -50.43 18.52 16.57
C ILE A 393 -49.77 19.48 17.60
N LYS A 394 -48.46 19.64 17.61
CA LYS A 394 -47.75 20.58 18.50
C LYS A 394 -48.21 22.03 18.29
N GLU A 395 -48.42 22.41 17.04
CA GLU A 395 -48.96 23.73 16.71
C GLU A 395 -50.41 23.92 17.16
N SER A 396 -51.18 22.83 17.20
CA SER A 396 -52.57 22.83 17.63
C SER A 396 -52.77 22.82 19.17
N ILE A 397 -51.70 22.55 19.95
CA ILE A 397 -51.78 22.54 21.41
C ILE A 397 -51.78 24.00 21.93
N PRO A 398 -52.83 24.43 22.64
CA PRO A 398 -52.92 25.76 23.18
C PRO A 398 -51.74 26.08 24.12
N LYS A 399 -51.19 27.30 24.04
CA LYS A 399 -50.03 27.78 24.85
C LYS A 399 -50.28 27.73 26.39
N SER A 400 -51.49 27.39 26.83
CA SER A 400 -51.84 27.33 28.25
C SER A 400 -51.37 26.06 28.99
N VAL A 401 -50.75 25.07 28.29
CA VAL A 401 -50.28 23.82 28.92
C VAL A 401 -48.75 23.84 29.21
N LYS A 402 -48.04 24.91 28.88
CA LYS A 402 -46.56 24.99 29.06
C LYS A 402 -46.08 25.57 30.39
N THR A 403 -46.97 25.76 31.38
CA THR A 403 -46.55 26.25 32.69
C THR A 403 -47.08 25.31 33.81
N THR A 404 -46.37 24.20 34.00
CA THR A 404 -46.28 23.55 35.32
C THR A 404 -45.02 22.66 35.29
N LYS A 405 -43.91 23.25 35.71
CA LYS A 405 -42.82 22.59 36.41
C LYS A 405 -42.24 23.61 37.40
N ASP A 406 -42.65 23.46 38.61
CA ASP A 406 -41.83 23.68 39.78
C ASP A 406 -41.10 22.35 40.10
#